data_fa5e7bd6fc12a7b3f1a304b693a18d1e
#
_entry.id   fa5e7bd6fc12a7b3f1a304b693a18d1e
#
_cell.length_a   1.000
_cell.length_b   1.000
_cell.length_c   1.000
_cell.angle_alpha   90.00
_cell.angle_beta   90.00
_cell.angle_gamma   90.00
#
_symmetry.space_group_name_H-M   'P 1'
#
loop_
_entity.id
_entity.type
_entity.pdbx_description
1 polymer ?
#
loop_
_entity_poly.entity_id
_entity_poly.type
_entity_poly.pdbx_seq_one_letter_code
_entity_poly.pdbx_strand_id
1 'polypeptide(L)'
;MRPALAVVARLALAAAPSLGAADYTEQIRKGRKEIGEIVSMSIENSWVPAVTQSDDFQRPAKLELGALLKQFETREAVVGVVGLGYVGLPLSLCAQQAGFSVVGFDINPGLVEDLNASRSPLGHIPHEKIAQACKEGRLSATTDPDRLAMADAILICVPTPLGLHREPDLSFVEDTARMLAKVLRPGQLIVLESTTYPGTTDEVVRPMLEKASGLTVGIDFHLAFSPERIDPGNERYGMRNTPKVVGGITPACTEAAAAFYGQVCDTVVKAKSAREAEMAKLLENTYRHVNIALVNEMAIFCHELGIDLWDSIRCAATKPFGFQAFYPGPGVGGHCIPIDPNYLSYKVRAELKHPFRFVELAQEINSRMPGYVVDRAAELLNTDAKAMNGAKVLLLGVTYKNDIADQRESPARPIARKLLQRGALLSYHDPYVDGWQVDGKDIRRAQAPTEQADLTILLQAHSEYDLDAIAANAHLLLDTRGKISGDSVYPL
;
A
#
# COMPACT_ATOMS: atom_id res chain seq x y z
N MET A 1 6.81 11.48 29.09
CA MET A 1 6.03 10.25 29.31
C MET A 1 4.54 10.35 28.97
N ARG A 2 3.81 11.43 29.22
CA ARG A 2 2.37 11.53 28.88
C ARG A 2 2.02 11.65 27.38
N PRO A 3 2.81 12.29 26.49
CA PRO A 3 2.48 12.38 25.05
C PRO A 3 2.72 11.07 24.27
N ALA A 4 3.73 10.29 24.61
CA ALA A 4 4.06 9.04 23.91
C ALA A 4 2.99 7.94 24.13
N LEU A 5 2.37 7.92 25.32
CA LEU A 5 1.28 6.99 25.65
C LEU A 5 -0.02 7.29 24.88
N ALA A 6 -0.25 8.54 24.50
CA ALA A 6 -1.44 8.92 23.71
C ALA A 6 -1.30 8.50 22.23
N VAL A 7 -0.07 8.49 21.72
CA VAL A 7 0.25 8.02 20.36
C VAL A 7 0.10 6.52 20.25
N VAL A 8 0.66 5.77 21.21
CA VAL A 8 0.55 4.30 21.25
C VAL A 8 -0.91 3.85 21.37
N ALA A 9 -1.74 4.55 22.18
CA ALA A 9 -3.15 4.22 22.32
C ALA A 9 -3.98 4.47 21.04
N ARG A 10 -3.64 5.50 20.23
CA ARG A 10 -4.33 5.77 18.97
C ARG A 10 -3.92 4.80 17.85
N LEU A 11 -2.68 4.34 17.84
CA LEU A 11 -2.15 3.44 16.82
C LEU A 11 -2.61 1.99 17.03
N ALA A 12 -2.79 1.54 18.27
CA ALA A 12 -3.39 0.24 18.57
C ALA A 12 -4.86 0.15 18.14
N LEU A 13 -5.53 1.28 17.99
CA LEU A 13 -6.94 1.41 17.63
C LEU A 13 -7.24 1.26 16.13
N ALA A 14 -6.26 1.54 15.28
CA ALA A 14 -6.39 1.40 13.83
C ALA A 14 -6.35 -0.08 13.35
N ALA A 15 -5.99 -1.01 14.24
CA ALA A 15 -5.81 -2.43 13.91
C ALA A 15 -7.01 -3.34 14.26
N ALA A 16 -8.11 -2.84 14.87
CA ALA A 16 -9.26 -3.66 15.25
C ALA A 16 -10.60 -3.06 14.80
N PRO A 17 -11.24 -3.58 13.77
CA PRO A 17 -12.62 -3.24 13.43
C PRO A 17 -13.61 -4.09 14.28
N SER A 18 -14.60 -3.42 14.87
CA SER A 18 -15.83 -3.94 15.47
C SER A 18 -15.84 -4.31 16.97
N LEU A 19 -15.96 -3.30 17.83
CA LEU A 19 -16.50 -3.47 19.20
C LEU A 19 -17.30 -2.23 19.60
N GLY A 20 -18.41 -2.42 20.33
CA GLY A 20 -19.29 -1.33 20.76
C GLY A 20 -18.67 -0.44 21.86
N ALA A 21 -19.11 0.82 21.94
CA ALA A 21 -18.51 1.88 22.75
C ALA A 21 -18.45 1.59 24.29
N ALA A 22 -19.23 0.68 24.83
CA ALA A 22 -19.26 0.33 26.26
C ALA A 22 -18.12 -0.66 26.64
N ASP A 23 -17.81 -1.63 25.77
CA ASP A 23 -16.72 -2.59 25.98
C ASP A 23 -15.33 -1.95 25.84
N TYR A 24 -15.29 -0.85 25.13
CA TYR A 24 -14.10 -0.10 24.80
C TYR A 24 -13.42 0.55 26.03
N THR A 25 -14.21 1.11 26.93
CA THR A 25 -13.71 1.78 28.13
C THR A 25 -13.15 0.78 29.15
N GLU A 26 -13.70 -0.42 29.19
CA GLU A 26 -13.26 -1.53 30.07
C GLU A 26 -11.92 -2.13 29.60
N GLN A 27 -11.72 -2.28 28.28
CA GLN A 27 -10.45 -2.78 27.72
C GLN A 27 -9.30 -1.77 27.90
N ILE A 28 -9.55 -0.46 27.76
CA ILE A 28 -8.54 0.56 28.04
C ILE A 28 -8.11 0.52 29.51
N ARG A 29 -9.03 0.23 30.43
CA ARG A 29 -8.74 0.12 31.87
C ARG A 29 -7.93 -1.12 32.21
N LYS A 30 -8.16 -2.27 31.55
CA LYS A 30 -7.37 -3.50 31.69
C LYS A 30 -5.97 -3.36 31.10
N GLY A 31 -5.85 -2.83 29.87
CA GLY A 31 -4.55 -2.60 29.23
C GLY A 31 -3.63 -1.66 30.02
N ARG A 32 -4.18 -0.65 30.73
CA ARG A 32 -3.40 0.23 31.61
C ARG A 32 -2.81 -0.48 32.83
N LYS A 33 -3.45 -1.53 33.32
CA LYS A 33 -2.97 -2.29 34.48
C LYS A 33 -1.89 -3.29 34.09
N GLU A 34 -2.01 -3.93 32.93
CA GLU A 34 -1.03 -4.89 32.39
C GLU A 34 0.26 -4.19 31.90
N ILE A 35 0.18 -3.00 31.28
CA ILE A 35 1.35 -2.24 30.85
C ILE A 35 2.16 -1.73 32.06
N GLY A 36 1.51 -1.45 33.21
CA GLY A 36 2.22 -1.05 34.44
C GLY A 36 3.06 -2.16 35.06
N GLU A 37 2.69 -3.43 34.86
CA GLU A 37 3.41 -4.59 35.40
C GLU A 37 4.51 -5.08 34.45
N ILE A 38 4.37 -4.89 33.12
CA ILE A 38 5.37 -5.31 32.12
C ILE A 38 6.58 -4.37 32.12
N VAL A 39 6.41 -3.08 32.44
CA VAL A 39 7.51 -2.09 32.49
C VAL A 39 8.47 -2.36 33.67
N SER A 40 8.08 -3.16 34.67
CA SER A 40 8.93 -3.46 35.81
C SER A 40 9.75 -4.77 35.69
N MET A 41 9.54 -5.59 34.67
CA MET A 41 10.17 -6.92 34.53
C MET A 41 11.10 -7.12 33.33
N SER A 42 11.36 -6.11 32.50
CA SER A 42 12.18 -6.28 31.28
C SER A 42 13.42 -5.40 31.24
N ILE A 43 14.24 -5.48 32.27
CA ILE A 43 15.62 -4.98 32.24
C ILE A 43 16.54 -6.13 32.61
N GLU A 44 16.65 -7.14 31.80
CA GLU A 44 17.78 -8.05 31.76
C GLU A 44 17.56 -9.07 30.63
N ASN A 45 18.33 -8.90 29.59
CA ASN A 45 18.77 -9.82 28.53
C ASN A 45 18.59 -9.24 27.12
N SER A 46 19.54 -8.37 26.75
CA SER A 46 19.76 -7.98 25.37
C SER A 46 21.08 -8.56 24.89
N TRP A 47 21.00 -9.42 23.89
CA TRP A 47 22.17 -9.78 23.10
C TRP A 47 22.46 -8.62 22.13
N VAL A 48 23.54 -7.87 22.39
CA VAL A 48 24.09 -6.81 21.55
C VAL A 48 25.42 -7.33 21.04
N PRO A 49 25.70 -7.37 19.73
CA PRO A 49 27.07 -7.51 19.26
C PRO A 49 27.82 -6.28 19.78
N ALA A 50 28.98 -6.53 20.37
CA ALA A 50 29.79 -5.53 21.06
C ALA A 50 30.18 -4.36 20.14
N VAL A 51 29.41 -3.30 20.23
CA VAL A 51 29.95 -1.94 20.11
C VAL A 51 30.15 -1.50 21.56
N THR A 52 31.40 -1.32 21.94
CA THR A 52 31.84 -0.98 23.26
C THR A 52 31.06 0.21 23.82
N GLN A 53 30.44 -0.01 25.01
CA GLN A 53 29.92 1.07 25.84
C GLN A 53 31.11 1.89 26.36
N SER A 54 31.35 3.01 25.73
CA SER A 54 31.92 4.25 26.29
C SER A 54 32.17 5.17 25.12
N ASP A 55 31.25 6.10 24.90
CA ASP A 55 31.68 7.41 24.43
C ASP A 55 30.48 8.36 24.57
N ASP A 56 30.73 9.48 25.25
CA ASP A 56 29.88 10.66 25.27
C ASP A 56 29.35 10.92 23.85
N PHE A 57 28.04 10.85 23.67
CA PHE A 57 27.37 11.19 22.42
C PHE A 57 27.55 12.70 22.16
N GLN A 58 28.75 13.08 21.72
CA GLN A 58 28.94 14.39 21.10
C GLN A 58 28.13 14.37 19.79
N ARG A 59 27.13 15.26 19.69
CA ARG A 59 26.39 15.49 18.45
C ARG A 59 27.44 15.72 17.35
N PRO A 60 27.46 14.92 16.27
CA PRO A 60 28.43 15.10 15.20
C PRO A 60 28.33 16.53 14.64
N ALA A 61 29.47 17.10 14.26
CA ALA A 61 29.56 18.41 13.65
C ALA A 61 28.66 18.45 12.38
N LYS A 62 28.18 19.68 12.04
CA LYS A 62 27.39 19.95 10.84
C LYS A 62 28.06 19.29 9.63
N LEU A 63 27.40 18.30 9.03
CA LEU A 63 27.90 17.64 7.84
C LEU A 63 27.58 18.52 6.61
N GLU A 64 28.59 18.99 5.91
CA GLU A 64 28.38 19.71 4.64
C GLU A 64 27.80 18.75 3.58
N LEU A 65 26.99 19.26 2.65
CA LEU A 65 26.38 18.47 1.58
C LEU A 65 27.42 17.56 0.87
N GLY A 66 28.58 18.08 0.56
CA GLY A 66 29.66 17.32 -0.11
C GLY A 66 30.11 16.09 0.69
N ALA A 67 30.17 16.18 2.00
CA ALA A 67 30.51 15.06 2.87
C ALA A 67 29.40 13.99 2.90
N LEU A 68 28.13 14.42 2.97
CA LEU A 68 26.98 13.51 2.88
C LEU A 68 26.94 12.76 1.54
N LEU A 69 27.15 13.46 0.41
CA LEU A 69 27.21 12.86 -0.92
C LEU A 69 28.32 11.80 -1.00
N LYS A 70 29.49 12.10 -0.43
CA LYS A 70 30.60 11.13 -0.37
C LYS A 70 30.26 9.90 0.46
N GLN A 71 29.60 10.05 1.62
CA GLN A 71 29.16 8.92 2.43
C GLN A 71 28.14 8.03 1.69
N PHE A 72 27.27 8.63 0.85
CA PHE A 72 26.38 7.82 -0.01
C PHE A 72 27.19 7.07 -1.09
N GLU A 73 28.16 7.72 -1.72
CA GLU A 73 29.02 7.11 -2.73
C GLU A 73 29.85 5.94 -2.16
N THR A 74 30.43 6.11 -0.97
CA THR A 74 31.25 5.08 -0.30
C THR A 74 30.42 4.02 0.44
N ARG A 75 29.09 4.21 0.62
CA ARG A 75 28.19 3.35 1.41
C ARG A 75 28.45 3.37 2.92
N GLU A 76 29.17 4.35 3.40
CA GLU A 76 29.45 4.53 4.84
C GLU A 76 28.24 5.10 5.59
N ALA A 77 27.31 5.74 4.88
CA ALA A 77 26.07 6.28 5.46
C ALA A 77 25.20 5.19 6.06
N VAL A 78 24.57 5.52 7.19
CA VAL A 78 23.52 4.69 7.82
C VAL A 78 22.15 5.16 7.33
N VAL A 79 21.31 4.22 6.92
CA VAL A 79 19.96 4.48 6.43
C VAL A 79 18.95 4.11 7.51
N GLY A 80 18.15 5.07 7.96
CA GLY A 80 16.98 4.85 8.79
C GLY A 80 15.73 4.64 7.95
N VAL A 81 14.89 3.66 8.26
CA VAL A 81 13.60 3.47 7.58
C VAL A 81 12.50 3.44 8.63
N VAL A 82 11.55 4.34 8.54
CA VAL A 82 10.40 4.46 9.47
C VAL A 82 9.17 3.83 8.84
N GLY A 83 8.67 2.77 9.47
CA GLY A 83 7.60 1.91 8.95
C GLY A 83 8.15 0.77 8.09
N LEU A 84 8.07 -0.47 8.62
CA LEU A 84 8.62 -1.68 7.98
C LEU A 84 7.53 -2.55 7.34
N GLY A 85 6.52 -1.89 6.77
CA GLY A 85 5.45 -2.53 6.01
C GLY A 85 5.83 -2.82 4.55
N TYR A 86 4.79 -2.86 3.68
CA TYR A 86 4.89 -3.21 2.25
C TYR A 86 5.83 -2.31 1.41
N VAL A 87 6.14 -1.11 1.88
CA VAL A 87 7.07 -0.18 1.22
C VAL A 87 8.43 -0.20 1.93
N GLY A 88 8.44 0.02 3.25
CA GLY A 88 9.67 0.25 3.98
C GLY A 88 10.56 -1.00 4.09
N LEU A 89 10.00 -2.19 4.28
CA LEU A 89 10.81 -3.40 4.36
C LEU A 89 11.49 -3.75 3.02
N PRO A 90 10.79 -3.76 1.86
CA PRO A 90 11.46 -3.91 0.55
C PRO A 90 12.54 -2.85 0.31
N LEU A 91 12.27 -1.59 0.68
CA LEU A 91 13.24 -0.50 0.52
C LEU A 91 14.47 -0.70 1.43
N SER A 92 14.25 -1.15 2.67
CA SER A 92 15.33 -1.53 3.60
C SER A 92 16.24 -2.60 3.02
N LEU A 93 15.66 -3.65 2.43
CA LEU A 93 16.41 -4.73 1.78
C LEU A 93 17.16 -4.22 0.55
N CYS A 94 16.56 -3.34 -0.24
CA CYS A 94 17.21 -2.77 -1.43
C CYS A 94 18.39 -1.88 -1.05
N ALA A 95 18.27 -1.05 -0.01
CA ALA A 95 19.35 -0.24 0.52
C ALA A 95 20.48 -1.11 1.11
N GLN A 96 20.13 -2.18 1.85
CA GLN A 96 21.09 -3.14 2.38
C GLN A 96 21.86 -3.85 1.25
N GLN A 97 21.17 -4.31 0.21
CA GLN A 97 21.78 -4.93 -0.98
C GLN A 97 22.68 -3.96 -1.75
N ALA A 98 22.39 -2.66 -1.73
CA ALA A 98 23.24 -1.62 -2.27
C ALA A 98 24.52 -1.38 -1.44
N GLY A 99 24.63 -2.00 -0.25
CA GLY A 99 25.80 -1.96 0.62
C GLY A 99 25.65 -1.05 1.84
N PHE A 100 24.52 -0.41 2.07
CA PHE A 100 24.28 0.42 3.24
C PHE A 100 23.99 -0.39 4.50
N SER A 101 24.34 0.17 5.67
CA SER A 101 23.80 -0.28 6.96
C SER A 101 22.41 0.33 7.15
N VAL A 102 21.43 -0.49 7.54
CA VAL A 102 20.02 -0.10 7.66
C VAL A 102 19.51 -0.32 9.07
N VAL A 103 18.88 0.71 9.64
CA VAL A 103 18.14 0.67 10.90
C VAL A 103 16.66 0.88 10.60
N GLY A 104 15.87 -0.18 10.65
CA GLY A 104 14.43 -0.09 10.51
C GLY A 104 13.77 0.25 11.84
N PHE A 105 12.86 1.20 11.84
CA PHE A 105 12.01 1.54 12.98
C PHE A 105 10.56 1.18 12.67
N ASP A 106 9.92 0.45 13.58
CA ASP A 106 8.47 0.23 13.52
C ASP A 106 7.89 0.27 14.94
N ILE A 107 6.65 0.73 15.05
CA ILE A 107 5.93 0.78 16.34
C ILE A 107 5.43 -0.59 16.79
N ASN A 108 5.36 -1.57 15.89
CA ASN A 108 4.89 -2.92 16.15
C ASN A 108 6.04 -3.79 16.70
N PRO A 109 6.06 -4.13 18.01
CA PRO A 109 7.14 -4.89 18.59
C PRO A 109 7.22 -6.32 18.04
N GLY A 110 6.08 -6.94 17.68
CA GLY A 110 6.07 -8.29 17.09
C GLY A 110 6.74 -8.32 15.71
N LEU A 111 6.50 -7.30 14.88
CA LEU A 111 7.16 -7.15 13.58
C LEU A 111 8.68 -6.98 13.76
N VAL A 112 9.09 -6.15 14.70
CA VAL A 112 10.51 -5.92 15.01
C VAL A 112 11.17 -7.19 15.53
N GLU A 113 10.50 -7.95 16.41
CA GLU A 113 10.98 -9.23 16.91
C GLU A 113 11.12 -10.26 15.78
N ASP A 114 10.13 -10.37 14.89
CA ASP A 114 10.20 -11.28 13.75
C ASP A 114 11.38 -10.96 12.83
N LEU A 115 11.58 -9.70 12.48
CA LEU A 115 12.72 -9.29 11.64
C LEU A 115 14.06 -9.59 12.29
N ASN A 116 14.23 -9.27 13.58
CA ASN A 116 15.47 -9.55 14.30
C ASN A 116 15.71 -11.05 14.52
N ALA A 117 14.63 -11.85 14.52
CA ALA A 117 14.69 -13.31 14.52
C ALA A 117 14.83 -13.92 13.11
N SER A 118 15.13 -13.08 12.09
CA SER A 118 15.29 -13.50 10.69
C SER A 118 14.01 -14.08 10.08
N ARG A 119 12.84 -13.70 10.56
CA ARG A 119 11.54 -14.08 10.02
C ARG A 119 10.95 -12.94 9.20
N SER A 120 10.36 -13.25 8.06
CA SER A 120 9.64 -12.25 7.27
C SER A 120 8.23 -12.04 7.82
N PRO A 121 7.82 -10.80 8.15
CA PRO A 121 6.45 -10.50 8.51
C PRO A 121 5.52 -10.36 7.30
N LEU A 122 6.07 -10.38 6.07
CA LEU A 122 5.34 -10.19 4.82
C LEU A 122 5.42 -11.46 3.96
N GLY A 123 4.26 -12.07 3.67
CA GLY A 123 4.18 -13.36 2.97
C GLY A 123 4.80 -13.40 1.57
N HIS A 124 4.92 -12.25 0.89
CA HIS A 124 5.56 -12.14 -0.42
C HIS A 124 7.08 -11.94 -0.38
N ILE A 125 7.67 -11.77 0.81
CA ILE A 125 9.13 -11.70 0.99
C ILE A 125 9.59 -13.02 1.63
N PRO A 126 10.42 -13.82 0.95
CA PRO A 126 10.94 -15.07 1.52
C PRO A 126 11.75 -14.82 2.80
N HIS A 127 11.61 -15.74 3.79
CA HIS A 127 12.35 -15.67 5.04
C HIS A 127 13.88 -15.66 4.82
N GLU A 128 14.35 -16.35 3.80
CA GLU A 128 15.77 -16.47 3.44
C GLU A 128 16.38 -15.11 3.10
N LYS A 129 15.62 -14.20 2.47
CA LYS A 129 16.10 -12.85 2.16
C LYS A 129 16.33 -12.03 3.42
N ILE A 130 15.42 -12.14 4.40
CA ILE A 130 15.58 -11.49 5.70
C ILE A 130 16.76 -12.09 6.46
N ALA A 131 16.85 -13.42 6.52
CA ALA A 131 17.92 -14.13 7.19
C ALA A 131 19.30 -13.76 6.62
N GLN A 132 19.42 -13.64 5.30
CA GLN A 132 20.66 -13.21 4.67
C GLN A 132 21.03 -11.78 5.05
N ALA A 133 20.07 -10.83 4.97
CA ALA A 133 20.31 -9.43 5.32
C ALA A 133 20.73 -9.25 6.79
N CYS A 134 20.10 -9.99 7.72
CA CYS A 134 20.47 -9.98 9.13
C CYS A 134 21.84 -10.61 9.38
N LYS A 135 22.17 -11.74 8.70
CA LYS A 135 23.46 -12.42 8.82
C LYS A 135 24.64 -11.55 8.38
N GLU A 136 24.44 -10.70 7.38
CA GLU A 136 25.43 -9.74 6.93
C GLU A 136 25.66 -8.59 7.92
N GLY A 137 24.84 -8.50 9.00
CA GLY A 137 24.95 -7.49 10.05
C GLY A 137 24.59 -6.06 9.61
N ARG A 138 23.99 -5.92 8.43
CA ARG A 138 23.65 -4.62 7.84
C ARG A 138 22.17 -4.24 7.92
N LEU A 139 21.33 -5.08 8.50
CA LEU A 139 19.92 -4.82 8.76
C LEU A 139 19.60 -5.10 10.21
N SER A 140 19.04 -4.13 10.91
CA SER A 140 18.50 -4.29 12.26
C SER A 140 17.15 -3.57 12.35
N ALA A 141 16.24 -4.06 13.20
CA ALA A 141 14.97 -3.43 13.46
C ALA A 141 14.86 -3.00 14.93
N THR A 142 14.12 -1.91 15.20
CA THR A 142 13.97 -1.36 16.55
C THR A 142 12.61 -0.69 16.74
N THR A 143 12.11 -0.68 17.98
CA THR A 143 10.99 0.16 18.42
C THR A 143 11.46 1.43 19.11
N ASP A 144 12.77 1.63 19.25
CA ASP A 144 13.37 2.80 19.89
C ASP A 144 13.67 3.87 18.84
N PRO A 145 12.96 5.03 18.83
CA PRO A 145 13.16 6.09 17.87
C PRO A 145 14.52 6.80 18.02
N ASP A 146 15.14 6.75 19.20
CA ASP A 146 16.43 7.41 19.46
C ASP A 146 17.54 6.79 18.60
N ARG A 147 17.38 5.52 18.18
CA ARG A 147 18.29 4.86 17.24
C ARG A 147 18.36 5.52 15.87
N LEU A 148 17.34 6.28 15.48
CA LEU A 148 17.32 7.02 14.20
C LEU A 148 18.26 8.25 14.22
N ALA A 149 18.70 8.70 15.39
CA ALA A 149 19.70 9.77 15.49
C ALA A 149 21.03 9.43 14.81
N MET A 150 21.37 8.14 14.70
CA MET A 150 22.60 7.68 14.02
C MET A 150 22.49 7.62 12.50
N ALA A 151 21.28 7.66 11.94
CA ALA A 151 21.09 7.57 10.49
C ALA A 151 21.50 8.88 9.79
N ASP A 152 22.09 8.76 8.61
CA ASP A 152 22.44 9.87 7.73
C ASP A 152 21.35 10.19 6.73
N ALA A 153 20.57 9.18 6.33
CA ALA A 153 19.34 9.32 5.57
C ALA A 153 18.19 8.62 6.30
N ILE A 154 17.03 9.26 6.44
CA ILE A 154 15.83 8.69 7.06
C ILE A 154 14.67 8.72 6.06
N LEU A 155 14.13 7.54 5.77
CA LEU A 155 13.05 7.32 4.81
C LEU A 155 11.74 7.08 5.56
N ILE A 156 10.71 7.90 5.32
CA ILE A 156 9.42 7.82 6.00
C ILE A 156 8.46 7.03 5.12
N CYS A 157 8.15 5.79 5.53
CA CYS A 157 7.31 4.83 4.81
C CYS A 157 6.06 4.43 5.61
N VAL A 158 5.49 5.38 6.36
CA VAL A 158 4.32 5.13 7.21
C VAL A 158 3.02 5.10 6.39
N PRO A 159 1.96 4.42 6.88
CA PRO A 159 0.67 4.40 6.22
C PRO A 159 0.06 5.80 6.11
N THR A 160 -0.72 6.00 5.03
CA THR A 160 -1.51 7.21 4.79
C THR A 160 -2.92 6.78 4.36
N PRO A 161 -3.78 6.32 5.28
CA PRO A 161 -5.12 5.87 4.96
C PRO A 161 -6.06 7.06 4.68
N LEU A 162 -7.26 6.75 4.19
CA LEU A 162 -8.36 7.71 4.15
C LEU A 162 -9.18 7.63 5.44
N GLY A 163 -9.64 8.78 5.93
CA GLY A 163 -10.62 8.90 6.99
C GLY A 163 -12.03 8.49 6.54
N LEU A 164 -13.00 8.61 7.45
CA LEU A 164 -14.39 8.17 7.22
C LEU A 164 -15.08 8.88 6.04
N HIS A 165 -14.72 10.12 5.76
CA HIS A 165 -15.26 10.92 4.66
C HIS A 165 -14.31 10.98 3.47
N ARG A 166 -13.37 10.01 3.37
CA ARG A 166 -12.34 9.93 2.32
C ARG A 166 -11.38 11.12 2.30
N GLU A 167 -11.23 11.83 3.40
CA GLU A 167 -10.17 12.79 3.63
C GLU A 167 -8.84 12.08 3.90
N PRO A 168 -7.69 12.65 3.46
CA PRO A 168 -6.38 12.12 3.81
C PRO A 168 -6.13 12.12 5.32
N ASP A 169 -5.75 10.97 5.89
CA ASP A 169 -5.29 10.91 7.27
C ASP A 169 -3.76 10.99 7.30
N LEU A 170 -3.24 12.18 7.60
CA LEU A 170 -1.80 12.44 7.73
C LEU A 170 -1.26 12.23 9.14
N SER A 171 -2.07 11.74 10.09
CA SER A 171 -1.69 11.61 11.50
C SER A 171 -0.39 10.81 11.68
N PHE A 172 -0.21 9.72 10.91
CA PHE A 172 1.01 8.91 10.96
C PHE A 172 2.25 9.68 10.47
N VAL A 173 2.10 10.49 9.41
CA VAL A 173 3.17 11.35 8.89
C VAL A 173 3.52 12.44 9.89
N GLU A 174 2.52 13.10 10.46
CA GLU A 174 2.69 14.14 11.46
C GLU A 174 3.34 13.61 12.74
N ASP A 175 2.87 12.46 13.25
CA ASP A 175 3.44 11.84 14.45
C ASP A 175 4.89 11.41 14.21
N THR A 176 5.20 10.89 13.01
CA THR A 176 6.57 10.59 12.60
C THR A 176 7.42 11.85 12.52
N ALA A 177 6.93 12.93 11.92
CA ALA A 177 7.66 14.20 11.85
C ALA A 177 7.94 14.76 13.27
N ARG A 178 6.97 14.70 14.20
CA ARG A 178 7.15 15.10 15.60
C ARG A 178 8.18 14.22 16.32
N MET A 179 8.20 12.93 16.04
CA MET A 179 9.16 11.99 16.61
C MET A 179 10.57 12.29 16.07
N LEU A 180 10.72 12.40 14.75
CA LEU A 180 12.01 12.66 14.11
C LEU A 180 12.60 14.02 14.51
N ALA A 181 11.79 15.04 14.66
CA ALA A 181 12.26 16.37 15.08
C ALA A 181 13.01 16.38 16.42
N LYS A 182 12.81 15.37 17.29
CA LYS A 182 13.52 15.25 18.58
C LYS A 182 14.91 14.66 18.42
N VAL A 183 15.12 13.85 17.39
CA VAL A 183 16.38 13.13 17.13
C VAL A 183 17.12 13.66 15.90
N LEU A 184 16.51 14.63 15.20
CA LEU A 184 17.07 15.25 14.00
C LEU A 184 18.39 15.97 14.33
N ARG A 185 19.40 15.70 13.52
CA ARG A 185 20.73 16.33 13.64
C ARG A 185 21.13 17.05 12.34
N PRO A 186 22.04 18.03 12.43
CA PRO A 186 22.59 18.67 11.24
C PRO A 186 23.22 17.66 10.26
N GLY A 187 23.02 17.91 8.97
CA GLY A 187 23.56 17.12 7.88
C GLY A 187 22.71 15.91 7.44
N GLN A 188 21.63 15.58 8.14
CA GLN A 188 20.75 14.45 7.77
C GLN A 188 19.90 14.75 6.53
N LEU A 189 19.62 13.70 5.75
CA LEU A 189 18.60 13.70 4.72
C LEU A 189 17.34 13.03 5.26
N ILE A 190 16.21 13.71 5.18
CA ILE A 190 14.87 13.14 5.45
C ILE A 190 14.14 13.04 4.12
N VAL A 191 13.56 11.86 3.82
CA VAL A 191 12.75 11.65 2.62
C VAL A 191 11.38 11.12 3.01
N LEU A 192 10.33 11.81 2.59
CA LEU A 192 8.97 11.30 2.67
C LEU A 192 8.70 10.40 1.45
N GLU A 193 8.41 9.11 1.70
CA GLU A 193 8.03 8.12 0.68
C GLU A 193 6.52 7.86 0.67
N SER A 194 5.87 8.10 1.81
CA SER A 194 4.43 7.89 1.97
C SER A 194 3.65 8.74 0.97
N THR A 195 2.63 8.16 0.34
CA THR A 195 1.77 8.88 -0.62
C THR A 195 0.99 9.97 0.09
N THR A 196 1.08 11.19 -0.43
CA THR A 196 0.43 12.39 0.11
C THR A 196 -0.03 13.32 -1.02
N TYR A 197 -0.71 14.42 -0.69
CA TYR A 197 -1.06 15.45 -1.70
C TYR A 197 0.10 16.46 -1.86
N PRO A 198 0.18 17.14 -3.04
CA PRO A 198 1.22 18.13 -3.30
C PRO A 198 1.24 19.25 -2.25
N GLY A 199 2.42 19.49 -1.71
CA GLY A 199 2.66 20.44 -0.63
C GLY A 199 2.79 19.81 0.75
N THR A 200 2.48 18.53 0.96
CA THR A 200 2.58 17.90 2.28
C THR A 200 4.00 17.97 2.84
N THR A 201 5.01 17.70 2.02
CA THR A 201 6.42 17.76 2.44
C THR A 201 6.82 19.18 2.86
N ASP A 202 6.37 20.20 2.12
CA ASP A 202 6.73 21.60 2.34
C ASP A 202 5.85 22.29 3.41
N GLU A 203 4.54 22.07 3.38
CA GLU A 203 3.57 22.80 4.19
C GLU A 203 3.27 22.13 5.54
N VAL A 204 3.48 20.80 5.64
CA VAL A 204 3.18 20.02 6.84
C VAL A 204 4.47 19.51 7.50
N VAL A 205 5.26 18.69 6.78
CA VAL A 205 6.43 18.01 7.36
C VAL A 205 7.54 19.03 7.71
N ARG A 206 7.90 19.90 6.78
CA ARG A 206 8.94 20.91 6.96
C ARG A 206 8.73 21.76 8.22
N PRO A 207 7.58 22.46 8.42
CA PRO A 207 7.40 23.32 9.59
C PRO A 207 7.47 22.56 10.91
N MET A 208 7.02 21.29 10.91
CA MET A 208 7.06 20.44 12.11
C MET A 208 8.50 20.08 12.48
N LEU A 209 9.33 19.71 11.49
CA LEU A 209 10.74 19.40 11.70
C LEU A 209 11.51 20.65 12.15
N GLU A 210 11.37 21.78 11.45
CA GLU A 210 12.07 23.03 11.75
C GLU A 210 11.71 23.58 13.13
N LYS A 211 10.39 23.64 13.45
CA LYS A 211 9.92 24.23 14.72
C LYS A 211 10.40 23.46 15.95
N ALA A 212 10.41 22.13 15.87
CA ALA A 212 10.73 21.31 17.05
C ALA A 212 12.23 21.03 17.20
N SER A 213 13.00 20.98 16.09
CA SER A 213 14.45 20.78 16.12
C SER A 213 15.24 22.07 16.25
N GLY A 214 14.67 23.20 15.82
CA GLY A 214 15.39 24.48 15.68
C GLY A 214 16.34 24.51 14.49
N LEU A 215 16.33 23.52 13.62
CA LEU A 215 17.15 23.41 12.42
C LEU A 215 16.39 23.93 11.20
N THR A 216 17.12 24.42 10.18
CA THR A 216 16.57 25.00 8.96
C THR A 216 16.83 24.07 7.77
N VAL A 217 15.76 23.72 7.01
CA VAL A 217 15.88 22.90 5.82
C VAL A 217 16.74 23.56 4.74
N GLY A 218 17.57 22.76 4.06
CA GLY A 218 18.48 23.23 3.00
C GLY A 218 19.74 23.95 3.54
N ILE A 219 19.82 24.21 4.84
CA ILE A 219 20.97 24.78 5.52
C ILE A 219 21.55 23.79 6.53
N ASP A 220 20.73 23.31 7.46
CA ASP A 220 21.17 22.42 8.52
C ASP A 220 20.86 20.97 8.22
N PHE A 221 19.76 20.68 7.52
CA PHE A 221 19.37 19.35 7.09
C PHE A 221 18.71 19.40 5.71
N HIS A 222 18.51 18.23 5.09
CA HIS A 222 17.89 18.09 3.77
C HIS A 222 16.54 17.42 3.92
N LEU A 223 15.53 17.90 3.15
CA LEU A 223 14.18 17.32 3.11
C LEU A 223 13.74 17.16 1.66
N ALA A 224 13.29 15.96 1.32
CA ALA A 224 12.83 15.64 -0.02
C ALA A 224 11.59 14.73 0.02
N PHE A 225 10.94 14.59 -1.11
CA PHE A 225 9.90 13.61 -1.38
C PHE A 225 10.36 12.66 -2.50
N SER A 226 10.03 11.39 -2.34
CA SER A 226 10.27 10.38 -3.37
C SER A 226 9.13 9.36 -3.36
N PRO A 227 8.24 9.35 -4.37
CA PRO A 227 7.10 8.44 -4.39
C PRO A 227 7.53 6.99 -4.52
N GLU A 228 6.83 6.10 -3.81
CA GLU A 228 6.90 4.68 -4.07
C GLU A 228 6.11 4.34 -5.34
N ARG A 229 6.72 3.59 -6.27
CA ARG A 229 6.18 3.28 -7.59
C ARG A 229 6.14 1.78 -7.90
N ILE A 230 6.39 0.92 -6.91
CA ILE A 230 6.36 -0.54 -7.08
C ILE A 230 4.93 -1.01 -7.33
N ASP A 231 4.79 -1.96 -8.25
CA ASP A 231 3.59 -2.75 -8.46
C ASP A 231 3.81 -4.17 -7.89
N PRO A 232 3.28 -4.47 -6.68
CA PRO A 232 3.45 -5.78 -6.06
C PRO A 232 3.06 -6.92 -7.00
N GLY A 233 3.91 -7.96 -7.10
CA GLY A 233 3.72 -9.07 -8.02
C GLY A 233 4.13 -8.78 -9.47
N ASN A 234 4.76 -7.64 -9.78
CA ASN A 234 5.33 -7.38 -11.09
C ASN A 234 6.69 -8.07 -11.21
N GLU A 235 6.79 -9.05 -12.11
CA GLU A 235 8.02 -9.85 -12.30
C GLU A 235 9.12 -9.08 -13.05
N ARG A 236 8.75 -8.09 -13.85
CA ARG A 236 9.69 -7.34 -14.69
C ARG A 236 10.28 -6.12 -13.99
N TYR A 237 9.47 -5.41 -13.20
CA TYR A 237 9.85 -4.15 -12.56
C TYR A 237 9.76 -4.27 -11.04
N GLY A 238 10.87 -4.05 -10.37
CA GLY A 238 10.99 -3.99 -8.91
C GLY A 238 11.57 -2.65 -8.46
N MET A 239 11.97 -2.57 -7.20
CA MET A 239 12.51 -1.35 -6.57
C MET A 239 13.72 -0.80 -7.33
N ARG A 240 14.63 -1.66 -7.76
CA ARG A 240 15.89 -1.27 -8.34
C ARG A 240 15.76 -0.71 -9.77
N ASN A 241 14.99 -1.39 -10.62
CA ASN A 241 14.90 -1.08 -12.05
C ASN A 241 13.68 -0.23 -12.44
N THR A 242 12.83 0.15 -11.48
CA THR A 242 11.80 1.17 -11.68
C THR A 242 12.45 2.55 -11.49
N PRO A 243 12.40 3.47 -12.49
CA PRO A 243 12.96 4.80 -12.33
C PRO A 243 12.39 5.52 -11.09
N LYS A 244 13.26 5.97 -10.19
CA LYS A 244 12.88 6.65 -8.95
C LYS A 244 12.80 8.16 -9.17
N VAL A 245 11.67 8.78 -8.84
CA VAL A 245 11.48 10.23 -8.90
C VAL A 245 11.89 10.82 -7.55
N VAL A 246 12.64 11.92 -7.55
CA VAL A 246 13.02 12.64 -6.32
C VAL A 246 12.84 14.14 -6.50
N GLY A 247 12.33 14.81 -5.48
CA GLY A 247 12.20 16.27 -5.45
C GLY A 247 12.43 16.80 -4.05
N GLY A 248 13.34 17.75 -3.89
CA GLY A 248 13.68 18.36 -2.60
C GLY A 248 12.99 19.71 -2.38
N ILE A 249 12.99 20.17 -1.13
CA ILE A 249 12.53 21.53 -0.78
C ILE A 249 13.44 22.59 -1.38
N THR A 250 14.74 22.28 -1.47
CA THR A 250 15.74 23.11 -2.15
C THR A 250 16.52 22.30 -3.17
N PRO A 251 17.24 22.93 -4.11
CA PRO A 251 18.13 22.20 -5.03
C PRO A 251 19.13 21.28 -4.30
N ALA A 252 19.71 21.73 -3.18
CA ALA A 252 20.62 20.90 -2.37
C ALA A 252 19.91 19.66 -1.80
N CYS A 253 18.64 19.79 -1.38
CA CYS A 253 17.84 18.66 -0.92
C CYS A 253 17.57 17.66 -2.06
N THR A 254 17.32 18.16 -3.28
CA THR A 254 17.14 17.30 -4.46
C THR A 254 18.43 16.54 -4.79
N GLU A 255 19.58 17.21 -4.73
CA GLU A 255 20.90 16.57 -4.97
C GLU A 255 21.20 15.50 -3.92
N ALA A 256 20.96 15.77 -2.62
CA ALA A 256 21.16 14.80 -1.55
C ALA A 256 20.29 13.53 -1.77
N ALA A 257 18.99 13.72 -2.05
CA ALA A 257 18.09 12.60 -2.32
C ALA A 257 18.50 11.83 -3.60
N ALA A 258 18.85 12.55 -4.69
CA ALA A 258 19.26 11.93 -5.92
C ALA A 258 20.56 11.13 -5.76
N ALA A 259 21.51 11.62 -4.97
CA ALA A 259 22.76 10.90 -4.69
C ALA A 259 22.51 9.60 -3.92
N PHE A 260 21.64 9.64 -2.91
CA PHE A 260 21.24 8.43 -2.17
C PHE A 260 20.56 7.41 -3.09
N TYR A 261 19.48 7.80 -3.78
CA TYR A 261 18.74 6.86 -4.62
C TYR A 261 19.53 6.38 -5.85
N GLY A 262 20.49 7.17 -6.34
CA GLY A 262 21.41 6.75 -7.40
C GLY A 262 22.32 5.59 -6.99
N GLN A 263 22.42 5.27 -5.70
CA GLN A 263 23.12 4.08 -5.22
C GLN A 263 22.19 2.86 -5.07
N VAL A 264 20.89 3.10 -4.96
CA VAL A 264 19.87 2.07 -4.67
C VAL A 264 19.11 1.66 -5.93
N CYS A 265 18.86 2.61 -6.85
CA CYS A 265 18.07 2.44 -8.07
C CYS A 265 18.90 2.70 -9.32
N ASP A 266 18.60 1.98 -10.40
CA ASP A 266 19.33 2.09 -11.68
C ASP A 266 19.12 3.46 -12.35
N THR A 267 18.00 4.13 -12.11
CA THR A 267 17.67 5.42 -12.71
C THR A 267 17.00 6.34 -11.70
N VAL A 268 17.47 7.57 -11.58
CA VAL A 268 16.87 8.63 -10.76
C VAL A 268 16.46 9.81 -11.65
N VAL A 269 15.20 10.24 -11.49
CA VAL A 269 14.61 11.38 -12.19
C VAL A 269 14.44 12.52 -11.19
N LYS A 270 15.15 13.62 -11.38
CA LYS A 270 15.02 14.79 -10.52
C LYS A 270 13.82 15.62 -10.94
N ALA A 271 12.85 15.78 -10.05
CA ALA A 271 11.75 16.71 -10.19
C ALA A 271 12.21 18.15 -9.84
N LYS A 272 11.45 19.15 -10.27
CA LYS A 272 11.73 20.56 -9.97
C LYS A 272 11.69 20.85 -8.47
N SER A 273 10.75 20.22 -7.74
CA SER A 273 10.62 20.33 -6.29
C SER A 273 9.92 19.09 -5.71
N ALA A 274 9.74 19.04 -4.40
CA ALA A 274 8.94 18.03 -3.72
C ALA A 274 7.49 18.00 -4.23
N ARG A 275 6.89 19.16 -4.55
CA ARG A 275 5.51 19.27 -5.04
C ARG A 275 5.29 18.56 -6.37
N GLU A 276 6.21 18.71 -7.33
CA GLU A 276 6.13 18.00 -8.60
C GLU A 276 6.36 16.51 -8.44
N ALA A 277 7.22 16.08 -7.51
CA ALA A 277 7.42 14.68 -7.22
C ALA A 277 6.17 14.04 -6.56
N GLU A 278 5.52 14.74 -5.61
CA GLU A 278 4.23 14.36 -5.03
C GLU A 278 3.14 14.26 -6.11
N MET A 279 3.06 15.29 -6.97
CA MET A 279 2.06 15.34 -8.05
C MET A 279 2.25 14.23 -9.07
N ALA A 280 3.50 13.83 -9.38
CA ALA A 280 3.79 12.76 -10.34
C ALA A 280 3.11 11.44 -9.94
N LYS A 281 3.20 11.04 -8.67
CA LYS A 281 2.54 9.86 -8.13
C LYS A 281 1.01 9.91 -8.29
N LEU A 282 0.43 11.05 -7.93
CA LEU A 282 -1.02 11.22 -8.01
C LEU A 282 -1.51 11.27 -9.47
N LEU A 283 -0.72 11.86 -10.38
CA LEU A 283 -1.03 11.87 -11.80
C LEU A 283 -1.04 10.45 -12.39
N GLU A 284 -0.04 9.63 -12.06
CA GLU A 284 0.05 8.22 -12.50
C GLU A 284 -1.20 7.42 -12.06
N ASN A 285 -1.56 7.52 -10.79
CA ASN A 285 -2.69 6.77 -10.24
C ASN A 285 -4.04 7.34 -10.69
N THR A 286 -4.16 8.66 -10.84
CA THR A 286 -5.36 9.30 -11.41
C THR A 286 -5.56 8.90 -12.86
N TYR A 287 -4.50 8.90 -13.68
CA TYR A 287 -4.54 8.43 -15.06
C TYR A 287 -5.07 6.99 -15.14
N ARG A 288 -4.54 6.10 -14.32
CA ARG A 288 -4.99 4.71 -14.26
C ARG A 288 -6.44 4.59 -13.80
N HIS A 289 -6.82 5.32 -12.76
CA HIS A 289 -8.18 5.32 -12.21
C HIS A 289 -9.23 5.76 -13.23
N VAL A 290 -8.97 6.86 -13.94
CA VAL A 290 -9.87 7.43 -14.97
C VAL A 290 -9.99 6.49 -16.17
N ASN A 291 -8.89 5.92 -16.65
CA ASN A 291 -8.93 5.01 -17.80
C ASN A 291 -9.62 3.67 -17.49
N ILE A 292 -9.50 3.17 -16.25
CA ILE A 292 -10.29 2.01 -15.81
C ILE A 292 -11.78 2.37 -15.77
N ALA A 293 -12.14 3.54 -15.27
CA ALA A 293 -13.54 3.98 -15.27
C ALA A 293 -14.10 4.09 -16.70
N LEU A 294 -13.33 4.63 -17.63
CA LEU A 294 -13.72 4.72 -19.04
C LEU A 294 -14.10 3.35 -19.61
N VAL A 295 -13.22 2.35 -19.46
CA VAL A 295 -13.51 0.99 -20.01
C VAL A 295 -14.58 0.26 -19.21
N ASN A 296 -14.75 0.54 -17.93
CA ASN A 296 -15.85 0.00 -17.13
C ASN A 296 -17.21 0.57 -17.58
N GLU A 297 -17.30 1.86 -17.84
CA GLU A 297 -18.52 2.47 -18.39
C GLU A 297 -18.82 1.93 -19.78
N MET A 298 -17.78 1.78 -20.64
CA MET A 298 -17.93 1.17 -21.96
C MET A 298 -18.44 -0.28 -21.87
N ALA A 299 -18.03 -1.07 -20.88
CA ALA A 299 -18.51 -2.44 -20.74
C ALA A 299 -20.03 -2.52 -20.57
N ILE A 300 -20.62 -1.56 -19.85
CA ILE A 300 -22.08 -1.53 -19.62
C ILE A 300 -22.83 -1.33 -20.95
N PHE A 301 -22.52 -0.25 -21.68
CA PHE A 301 -23.27 0.03 -22.93
C PHE A 301 -22.85 -0.88 -24.11
N CYS A 302 -21.61 -1.38 -24.16
CA CYS A 302 -21.20 -2.34 -25.17
C CYS A 302 -21.98 -3.66 -25.02
N HIS A 303 -22.21 -4.09 -23.78
CA HIS A 303 -23.06 -5.25 -23.53
C HIS A 303 -24.50 -5.04 -24.06
N GLU A 304 -25.13 -3.89 -23.77
CA GLU A 304 -26.47 -3.55 -24.24
C GLU A 304 -26.55 -3.44 -25.78
N LEU A 305 -25.46 -3.00 -26.42
CA LEU A 305 -25.36 -2.88 -27.88
C LEU A 305 -24.92 -4.17 -28.58
N GLY A 306 -24.60 -5.24 -27.83
CA GLY A 306 -24.10 -6.50 -28.41
C GLY A 306 -22.70 -6.39 -29.01
N ILE A 307 -21.86 -5.46 -28.49
CA ILE A 307 -20.48 -5.25 -28.94
C ILE A 307 -19.52 -5.96 -27.99
N ASP A 308 -18.62 -6.77 -28.55
CA ASP A 308 -17.50 -7.35 -27.79
C ASP A 308 -16.44 -6.25 -27.50
N LEU A 309 -16.47 -5.74 -26.27
CA LEU A 309 -15.51 -4.71 -25.84
C LEU A 309 -14.08 -5.24 -25.74
N TRP A 310 -13.90 -6.52 -25.36
CA TRP A 310 -12.57 -7.11 -25.22
C TRP A 310 -11.87 -7.21 -26.57
N ASP A 311 -12.61 -7.64 -27.61
CA ASP A 311 -12.10 -7.64 -28.98
C ASP A 311 -11.83 -6.22 -29.49
N SER A 312 -12.73 -5.28 -29.18
CA SER A 312 -12.55 -3.86 -29.53
C SER A 312 -11.28 -3.27 -28.92
N ILE A 313 -10.98 -3.57 -27.64
CA ILE A 313 -9.75 -3.14 -26.96
C ILE A 313 -8.53 -3.81 -27.62
N ARG A 314 -8.60 -5.12 -27.93
CA ARG A 314 -7.54 -5.85 -28.62
C ARG A 314 -7.23 -5.21 -29.97
N CYS A 315 -8.24 -4.86 -30.75
CA CYS A 315 -8.09 -4.18 -32.02
C CYS A 315 -7.47 -2.80 -31.85
N ALA A 316 -7.96 -1.99 -30.89
CA ALA A 316 -7.42 -0.65 -30.63
C ALA A 316 -5.96 -0.70 -30.17
N ALA A 317 -5.55 -1.72 -29.41
CA ALA A 317 -4.20 -1.91 -28.92
C ALA A 317 -3.16 -2.21 -30.03
N THR A 318 -3.60 -2.55 -31.24
CA THR A 318 -2.69 -2.70 -32.40
C THR A 318 -2.11 -1.37 -32.88
N LYS A 319 -2.74 -0.25 -32.49
CA LYS A 319 -2.22 1.07 -32.80
C LYS A 319 -0.99 1.38 -31.93
N PRO A 320 0.20 1.61 -32.50
CA PRO A 320 1.44 1.72 -31.74
C PRO A 320 1.62 3.06 -31.00
N PHE A 321 0.69 4.00 -31.14
CA PHE A 321 0.75 5.33 -30.52
C PHE A 321 -0.65 5.84 -30.16
N GLY A 322 -0.71 6.70 -29.12
CA GLY A 322 -1.94 7.41 -28.73
C GLY A 322 -3.05 6.53 -28.16
N PHE A 323 -2.75 5.28 -27.83
CA PHE A 323 -3.64 4.35 -27.13
C PHE A 323 -2.83 3.47 -26.17
N GLN A 324 -3.33 3.34 -24.95
CA GLN A 324 -2.86 2.38 -23.97
C GLN A 324 -4.06 1.53 -23.53
N ALA A 325 -3.94 0.22 -23.64
CA ALA A 325 -5.03 -0.68 -23.30
C ALA A 325 -5.29 -0.70 -21.78
N PHE A 326 -6.54 -0.51 -21.42
CA PHE A 326 -7.12 -0.81 -20.12
C PHE A 326 -8.26 -1.80 -20.32
N TYR A 327 -8.53 -2.61 -19.32
CA TYR A 327 -9.55 -3.65 -19.41
C TYR A 327 -10.60 -3.44 -18.33
N PRO A 328 -11.90 -3.71 -18.65
CA PRO A 328 -12.95 -3.63 -17.65
C PRO A 328 -12.79 -4.73 -16.58
N GLY A 329 -13.50 -4.56 -15.48
CA GLY A 329 -13.47 -5.49 -14.38
C GLY A 329 -14.57 -5.25 -13.36
N PRO A 330 -14.64 -6.06 -12.30
CA PRO A 330 -15.71 -6.02 -11.31
C PRO A 330 -15.66 -4.80 -10.39
N GLY A 331 -14.73 -3.91 -10.60
CA GLY A 331 -14.43 -2.73 -9.82
C GLY A 331 -12.93 -2.53 -9.63
N VAL A 332 -12.54 -1.49 -8.90
CA VAL A 332 -11.15 -1.16 -8.59
C VAL A 332 -10.89 -1.45 -7.12
N GLY A 333 -9.87 -2.25 -6.86
CA GLY A 333 -9.40 -2.60 -5.52
C GLY A 333 -7.96 -2.15 -5.26
N GLY A 334 -7.44 -2.54 -4.09
CA GLY A 334 -6.13 -2.15 -3.61
C GLY A 334 -6.14 -0.81 -2.89
N HIS A 335 -5.01 -0.47 -2.30
CA HIS A 335 -4.86 0.70 -1.43
C HIS A 335 -4.21 1.92 -2.12
N CYS A 336 -4.00 1.87 -3.44
CA CYS A 336 -3.44 3.00 -4.21
C CYS A 336 -4.49 3.62 -5.13
N ILE A 337 -5.00 2.84 -6.12
CA ILE A 337 -5.84 3.39 -7.19
C ILE A 337 -7.16 3.97 -6.67
N PRO A 338 -7.91 3.32 -5.74
CA PRO A 338 -9.14 3.90 -5.20
C PRO A 338 -8.88 4.99 -4.14
N ILE A 339 -7.63 5.16 -3.65
CA ILE A 339 -7.26 6.03 -2.54
C ILE A 339 -6.54 7.29 -3.01
N ASP A 340 -5.42 7.15 -3.72
CA ASP A 340 -4.52 8.26 -4.07
C ASP A 340 -5.20 9.40 -4.86
N PRO A 341 -6.10 9.16 -5.84
CA PRO A 341 -6.82 10.24 -6.51
C PRO A 341 -7.68 11.10 -5.56
N ASN A 342 -8.16 10.52 -4.43
CA ASN A 342 -8.92 11.26 -3.44
C ASN A 342 -8.05 12.28 -2.70
N TYR A 343 -6.75 12.03 -2.52
CA TYR A 343 -5.81 13.00 -1.96
C TYR A 343 -5.78 14.29 -2.80
N LEU A 344 -5.68 14.14 -4.12
CA LEU A 344 -5.68 15.30 -5.03
C LEU A 344 -7.06 15.98 -5.06
N SER A 345 -8.16 15.21 -5.11
CA SER A 345 -9.52 15.76 -5.08
C SER A 345 -9.77 16.53 -3.79
N TYR A 346 -9.32 16.03 -2.63
CA TYR A 346 -9.40 16.73 -1.35
C TYR A 346 -8.66 18.07 -1.37
N LYS A 347 -7.38 18.07 -1.80
CA LYS A 347 -6.54 19.30 -1.86
C LYS A 347 -7.15 20.34 -2.78
N VAL A 348 -7.60 19.94 -3.98
CA VAL A 348 -8.28 20.82 -4.95
C VAL A 348 -9.55 21.42 -4.34
N ARG A 349 -10.38 20.61 -3.70
CA ARG A 349 -11.62 21.09 -3.06
C ARG A 349 -11.34 22.00 -1.87
N ALA A 350 -10.35 21.66 -1.02
CA ALA A 350 -10.00 22.44 0.15
C ALA A 350 -9.44 23.81 -0.20
N GLU A 351 -8.58 23.92 -1.21
CA GLU A 351 -7.90 25.17 -1.58
C GLU A 351 -8.63 25.95 -2.67
N LEU A 352 -9.04 25.28 -3.76
CA LEU A 352 -9.60 25.92 -4.93
C LEU A 352 -11.13 26.01 -4.89
N LYS A 353 -11.80 25.39 -3.89
CA LYS A 353 -13.25 25.42 -3.67
C LYS A 353 -14.09 24.88 -4.84
N HIS A 354 -13.53 24.02 -5.66
CA HIS A 354 -14.25 23.34 -6.74
C HIS A 354 -13.88 21.86 -6.81
N PRO A 355 -14.75 20.98 -7.39
CA PRO A 355 -14.48 19.56 -7.47
C PRO A 355 -13.42 19.23 -8.52
N PHE A 356 -12.69 18.13 -8.32
CA PHE A 356 -11.89 17.49 -9.37
C PHE A 356 -12.78 16.49 -10.14
N ARG A 357 -13.50 16.97 -11.14
CA ARG A 357 -14.59 16.27 -11.82
C ARG A 357 -14.22 14.88 -12.35
N PHE A 358 -13.04 14.73 -12.98
CA PHE A 358 -12.61 13.44 -13.54
C PHE A 358 -12.43 12.38 -12.46
N VAL A 359 -11.89 12.74 -11.31
CA VAL A 359 -11.71 11.81 -10.19
C VAL A 359 -13.05 11.41 -9.59
N GLU A 360 -13.95 12.38 -9.38
CA GLU A 360 -15.27 12.13 -8.79
C GLU A 360 -16.12 11.25 -9.71
N LEU A 361 -16.13 11.53 -11.02
CA LEU A 361 -16.83 10.72 -12.02
C LEU A 361 -16.26 9.31 -12.11
N ALA A 362 -14.93 9.19 -12.18
CA ALA A 362 -14.27 7.88 -12.23
C ALA A 362 -14.56 7.04 -10.97
N GLN A 363 -14.58 7.70 -9.79
CA GLN A 363 -14.94 7.05 -8.54
C GLN A 363 -16.39 6.56 -8.54
N GLU A 364 -17.32 7.36 -9.06
CA GLU A 364 -18.72 6.96 -9.19
C GLU A 364 -18.86 5.74 -10.09
N ILE A 365 -18.30 5.78 -11.31
CA ILE A 365 -18.37 4.69 -12.28
C ILE A 365 -17.77 3.41 -11.69
N ASN A 366 -16.54 3.47 -11.19
CA ASN A 366 -15.86 2.29 -10.64
C ASN A 366 -16.60 1.69 -9.43
N SER A 367 -17.22 2.53 -8.59
CA SER A 367 -17.99 2.07 -7.43
C SER A 367 -19.32 1.40 -7.79
N ARG A 368 -19.85 1.63 -8.99
CA ARG A 368 -21.07 0.98 -9.51
C ARG A 368 -20.82 -0.44 -10.04
N MET A 369 -19.58 -0.75 -10.47
CA MET A 369 -19.25 -2.03 -11.09
C MET A 369 -19.61 -3.27 -10.26
N PRO A 370 -19.42 -3.31 -8.93
CA PRO A 370 -19.90 -4.43 -8.12
C PRO A 370 -21.43 -4.65 -8.21
N GLY A 371 -22.20 -3.57 -8.36
CA GLY A 371 -23.65 -3.65 -8.62
C GLY A 371 -23.94 -4.25 -9.97
N TYR A 372 -23.27 -3.75 -11.01
CA TYR A 372 -23.41 -4.23 -12.38
C TYR A 372 -23.08 -5.74 -12.51
N VAL A 373 -22.01 -6.21 -11.88
CA VAL A 373 -21.70 -7.65 -11.84
C VAL A 373 -22.85 -8.47 -11.25
N VAL A 374 -23.48 -7.98 -10.18
CA VAL A 374 -24.61 -8.68 -9.54
C VAL A 374 -25.88 -8.64 -10.40
N ASP A 375 -26.10 -7.56 -11.14
CA ASP A 375 -27.20 -7.45 -12.09
C ASP A 375 -26.99 -8.42 -13.28
N ARG A 376 -25.76 -8.48 -13.84
CA ARG A 376 -25.38 -9.47 -14.85
C ARG A 376 -25.56 -10.90 -14.36
N ALA A 377 -25.16 -11.18 -13.11
CA ALA A 377 -25.37 -12.50 -12.48
C ALA A 377 -26.87 -12.87 -12.40
N ALA A 378 -27.73 -11.90 -12.07
CA ALA A 378 -29.17 -12.11 -12.00
C ALA A 378 -29.78 -12.37 -13.40
N GLU A 379 -29.34 -11.65 -14.43
CA GLU A 379 -29.74 -11.86 -15.81
C GLU A 379 -29.40 -13.27 -16.29
N LEU A 380 -28.15 -13.73 -16.05
CA LEU A 380 -27.72 -15.08 -16.43
C LEU A 380 -28.53 -16.18 -15.73
N LEU A 381 -28.75 -16.05 -14.43
CA LEU A 381 -29.62 -16.99 -13.70
C LEU A 381 -31.06 -16.98 -14.24
N ASN A 382 -31.57 -15.83 -14.65
CA ASN A 382 -32.90 -15.71 -15.20
C ASN A 382 -33.04 -16.41 -16.59
N THR A 383 -31.97 -16.44 -17.40
CA THR A 383 -31.97 -17.22 -18.67
C THR A 383 -32.11 -18.72 -18.41
N ASP A 384 -31.65 -19.18 -17.21
CA ASP A 384 -31.79 -20.58 -16.76
C ASP A 384 -33.05 -20.79 -15.88
N ALA A 385 -34.00 -19.88 -15.95
CA ALA A 385 -35.24 -19.91 -15.16
C ALA A 385 -35.00 -20.02 -13.63
N LYS A 386 -33.88 -19.50 -13.11
CA LYS A 386 -33.49 -19.50 -11.72
C LYS A 386 -33.56 -18.12 -11.12
N ALA A 387 -34.12 -18.01 -9.90
CA ALA A 387 -34.03 -16.78 -9.13
C ALA A 387 -32.67 -16.69 -8.41
N MET A 388 -32.16 -15.48 -8.21
CA MET A 388 -30.97 -15.23 -7.39
C MET A 388 -31.15 -15.74 -5.94
N ASN A 389 -32.36 -15.62 -5.39
CA ASN A 389 -32.69 -16.11 -4.07
C ASN A 389 -32.68 -17.66 -4.05
N GLY A 390 -31.78 -18.22 -3.27
CA GLY A 390 -31.53 -19.65 -3.16
C GLY A 390 -30.56 -20.22 -4.20
N ALA A 391 -30.12 -19.42 -5.19
CA ALA A 391 -29.09 -19.87 -6.17
C ALA A 391 -27.73 -20.08 -5.49
N LYS A 392 -27.07 -21.17 -5.85
CA LYS A 392 -25.69 -21.44 -5.44
C LYS A 392 -24.75 -20.66 -6.34
N VAL A 393 -24.00 -19.72 -5.76
CA VAL A 393 -23.03 -18.87 -6.49
C VAL A 393 -21.64 -19.13 -5.96
N LEU A 394 -20.71 -19.49 -6.86
CA LEU A 394 -19.30 -19.68 -6.58
C LEU A 394 -18.50 -18.46 -7.06
N LEU A 395 -17.79 -17.82 -6.16
CA LEU A 395 -16.87 -16.73 -6.47
C LEU A 395 -15.43 -17.25 -6.61
N LEU A 396 -14.77 -16.99 -7.72
CA LEU A 396 -13.39 -17.38 -7.96
C LEU A 396 -12.46 -16.15 -7.88
N GLY A 397 -11.52 -16.19 -6.91
CA GLY A 397 -10.58 -15.12 -6.63
C GLY A 397 -11.22 -13.96 -5.87
N VAL A 398 -10.93 -13.85 -4.57
CA VAL A 398 -11.52 -12.80 -3.70
C VAL A 398 -10.52 -11.70 -3.31
N THR A 399 -9.28 -11.80 -3.77
CA THR A 399 -8.25 -10.78 -3.63
C THR A 399 -8.46 -9.62 -4.62
N TYR A 400 -7.79 -8.48 -4.40
CA TYR A 400 -7.95 -7.34 -5.33
C TYR A 400 -7.09 -7.49 -6.61
N LYS A 401 -6.07 -8.32 -6.58
CA LYS A 401 -5.15 -8.60 -7.68
C LYS A 401 -4.86 -10.10 -7.71
N ASN A 402 -4.56 -10.66 -8.88
CA ASN A 402 -4.15 -12.05 -9.02
C ASN A 402 -2.82 -12.33 -8.33
N ASP A 403 -2.63 -13.56 -7.87
CA ASP A 403 -1.39 -14.13 -7.33
C ASP A 403 -0.84 -13.45 -6.07
N ILE A 404 -1.73 -12.83 -5.29
CA ILE A 404 -1.43 -12.26 -3.97
C ILE A 404 -2.54 -12.54 -2.97
N ALA A 405 -2.21 -12.58 -1.67
CA ALA A 405 -3.17 -12.82 -0.59
C ALA A 405 -3.94 -11.55 -0.13
N ASP A 406 -3.73 -10.39 -0.77
CA ASP A 406 -4.26 -9.11 -0.30
C ASP A 406 -5.74 -8.91 -0.71
N GLN A 407 -6.60 -8.76 0.30
CA GLN A 407 -8.05 -8.57 0.17
C GLN A 407 -8.51 -7.12 0.35
N ARG A 408 -7.58 -6.19 0.62
CA ARG A 408 -7.93 -4.80 0.93
C ARG A 408 -8.62 -4.14 -0.26
N GLU A 409 -9.76 -3.48 0.02
CA GLU A 409 -10.59 -2.81 -0.99
C GLU A 409 -10.95 -3.70 -2.19
N SER A 410 -10.90 -5.05 -2.04
CA SER A 410 -11.29 -5.96 -3.13
C SER A 410 -12.77 -5.76 -3.51
N PRO A 411 -13.10 -5.66 -4.80
CA PRO A 411 -14.48 -5.59 -5.29
C PRO A 411 -15.28 -6.87 -4.99
N ALA A 412 -14.63 -7.99 -4.65
CA ALA A 412 -15.29 -9.22 -4.24
C ALA A 412 -16.18 -9.02 -3.01
N ARG A 413 -15.75 -8.19 -2.04
CA ARG A 413 -16.54 -7.95 -0.82
C ARG A 413 -17.88 -7.26 -1.08
N PRO A 414 -17.96 -6.12 -1.78
CA PRO A 414 -19.25 -5.49 -2.13
C PRO A 414 -20.11 -6.36 -3.06
N ILE A 415 -19.52 -7.17 -3.95
CA ILE A 415 -20.25 -8.13 -4.78
C ILE A 415 -20.91 -9.19 -3.89
N ALA A 416 -20.12 -9.85 -3.03
CA ALA A 416 -20.64 -10.88 -2.12
C ALA A 416 -21.75 -10.33 -1.21
N ARG A 417 -21.57 -9.13 -0.65
CA ARG A 417 -22.60 -8.46 0.15
C ARG A 417 -23.92 -8.32 -0.60
N LYS A 418 -23.87 -7.83 -1.84
CA LYS A 418 -25.07 -7.64 -2.67
C LYS A 418 -25.71 -8.97 -3.08
N LEU A 419 -24.93 -10.00 -3.37
CA LEU A 419 -25.45 -11.35 -3.65
C LEU A 419 -26.14 -11.94 -2.43
N LEU A 420 -25.52 -11.84 -1.25
CA LEU A 420 -26.14 -12.28 0.02
C LEU A 420 -27.45 -11.53 0.33
N GLN A 421 -27.49 -10.21 0.09
CA GLN A 421 -28.70 -9.40 0.26
C GLN A 421 -29.85 -9.84 -0.68
N ARG A 422 -29.51 -10.39 -1.85
CA ARG A 422 -30.49 -10.98 -2.80
C ARG A 422 -30.80 -12.44 -2.52
N GLY A 423 -30.26 -13.01 -1.43
CA GLY A 423 -30.57 -14.38 -0.99
C GLY A 423 -29.76 -15.48 -1.64
N ALA A 424 -28.67 -15.17 -2.33
CA ALA A 424 -27.78 -16.20 -2.91
C ALA A 424 -27.07 -17.02 -1.82
N LEU A 425 -26.84 -18.30 -2.10
CA LEU A 425 -26.02 -19.21 -1.30
C LEU A 425 -24.58 -19.16 -1.80
N LEU A 426 -23.75 -18.36 -1.10
CA LEU A 426 -22.37 -18.11 -1.56
C LEU A 426 -21.39 -19.15 -1.07
N SER A 427 -20.46 -19.49 -1.96
CA SER A 427 -19.16 -20.07 -1.67
C SER A 427 -18.07 -19.30 -2.42
N TYR A 428 -16.83 -19.46 -2.00
CA TYR A 428 -15.68 -18.89 -2.69
C TYR A 428 -14.56 -19.93 -2.82
N HIS A 429 -13.72 -19.74 -3.82
CA HIS A 429 -12.42 -20.40 -3.92
C HIS A 429 -11.37 -19.36 -4.25
N ASP A 430 -10.28 -19.40 -3.48
CA ASP A 430 -9.10 -18.58 -3.70
C ASP A 430 -7.90 -19.34 -3.16
N PRO A 431 -6.81 -19.55 -3.94
CA PRO A 431 -5.65 -20.30 -3.49
C PRO A 431 -4.87 -19.59 -2.37
N TYR A 432 -4.99 -18.25 -2.30
CA TYR A 432 -4.24 -17.41 -1.35
C TYR A 432 -5.06 -17.00 -0.12
N VAL A 433 -6.33 -17.42 0.01
CA VAL A 433 -7.23 -16.99 1.07
C VAL A 433 -7.89 -18.21 1.73
N ASP A 434 -7.42 -18.57 2.91
CA ASP A 434 -7.94 -19.73 3.65
C ASP A 434 -9.27 -19.48 4.37
N GLY A 435 -9.50 -18.25 4.81
CA GLY A 435 -10.74 -17.83 5.48
C GLY A 435 -11.21 -16.46 4.97
N TRP A 436 -12.50 -16.33 4.69
CA TRP A 436 -13.08 -15.09 4.20
C TRP A 436 -14.41 -14.76 4.86
N GLN A 437 -14.51 -13.53 5.35
CA GLN A 437 -15.70 -13.00 5.99
C GLN A 437 -16.25 -11.78 5.25
N VAL A 438 -17.57 -11.71 5.16
CA VAL A 438 -18.29 -10.55 4.62
C VAL A 438 -19.28 -10.08 5.67
N ASP A 439 -19.11 -8.87 6.19
CA ASP A 439 -19.93 -8.25 7.24
C ASP A 439 -20.11 -9.15 8.48
N GLY A 440 -19.00 -9.78 8.93
CA GLY A 440 -18.98 -10.67 10.09
C GLY A 440 -19.56 -12.07 9.85
N LYS A 441 -19.96 -12.39 8.61
CA LYS A 441 -20.47 -13.71 8.24
C LYS A 441 -19.37 -14.48 7.50
N ASP A 442 -19.04 -15.68 7.98
CA ASP A 442 -18.14 -16.59 7.30
C ASP A 442 -18.75 -17.06 5.98
N ILE A 443 -17.97 -16.99 4.90
CA ILE A 443 -18.32 -17.53 3.60
C ILE A 443 -17.64 -18.87 3.44
N ARG A 444 -18.42 -19.90 3.05
CA ARG A 444 -17.92 -21.25 2.85
C ARG A 444 -16.85 -21.27 1.76
N ARG A 445 -15.68 -21.84 2.05
CA ARG A 445 -14.67 -22.13 1.03
C ARG A 445 -15.06 -23.38 0.26
N ALA A 446 -15.07 -23.30 -1.07
CA ALA A 446 -15.24 -24.44 -1.94
C ALA A 446 -13.98 -25.33 -1.94
N GLN A 447 -14.15 -26.64 -2.14
CA GLN A 447 -13.04 -27.60 -2.15
C GLN A 447 -12.19 -27.51 -3.41
N ALA A 448 -12.79 -27.07 -4.53
CA ALA A 448 -12.13 -26.90 -5.81
C ALA A 448 -12.76 -25.72 -6.57
N PRO A 449 -12.00 -25.06 -7.48
CA PRO A 449 -12.55 -24.00 -8.32
C PRO A 449 -13.59 -24.48 -9.34
N THR A 450 -13.70 -25.80 -9.54
CA THR A 450 -14.68 -26.48 -10.41
C THR A 450 -15.88 -27.03 -9.64
N GLU A 451 -16.07 -26.65 -8.37
CA GLU A 451 -17.21 -27.08 -7.58
C GLU A 451 -18.54 -26.64 -8.22
N GLN A 452 -19.50 -27.54 -8.26
CA GLN A 452 -20.79 -27.32 -8.94
C GLN A 452 -21.59 -26.19 -8.26
N ALA A 453 -21.96 -25.20 -9.05
CA ALA A 453 -22.79 -24.06 -8.68
C ALA A 453 -23.81 -23.77 -9.80
N ASP A 454 -24.86 -23.04 -9.48
CA ASP A 454 -25.81 -22.54 -10.49
C ASP A 454 -25.15 -21.44 -11.34
N LEU A 455 -24.25 -20.66 -10.73
CA LEU A 455 -23.46 -19.65 -11.41
C LEU A 455 -22.06 -19.57 -10.77
N THR A 456 -21.03 -19.57 -11.59
CA THR A 456 -19.66 -19.27 -11.21
C THR A 456 -19.31 -17.84 -11.67
N ILE A 457 -18.66 -17.05 -10.83
CA ILE A 457 -18.20 -15.69 -11.17
C ILE A 457 -16.68 -15.63 -10.99
N LEU A 458 -15.95 -15.42 -12.09
CA LEU A 458 -14.51 -15.19 -12.05
C LEU A 458 -14.23 -13.71 -11.72
N LEU A 459 -13.76 -13.46 -10.50
CA LEU A 459 -13.40 -12.10 -10.05
C LEU A 459 -11.90 -11.82 -10.16
N GLN A 460 -11.04 -12.89 -10.00
CA GLN A 460 -9.61 -12.83 -10.26
C GLN A 460 -9.16 -14.13 -10.92
N ALA A 461 -8.34 -14.00 -11.96
CA ALA A 461 -7.75 -15.12 -12.68
C ALA A 461 -6.34 -15.39 -12.10
N HIS A 462 -6.28 -16.11 -10.97
CA HIS A 462 -5.01 -16.56 -10.40
C HIS A 462 -4.29 -17.51 -11.35
N SER A 463 -2.96 -17.46 -11.39
CA SER A 463 -2.17 -18.34 -12.26
C SER A 463 -2.30 -19.83 -11.93
N GLU A 464 -2.69 -20.15 -10.69
CA GLU A 464 -2.98 -21.51 -10.23
C GLU A 464 -4.30 -22.08 -10.77
N TYR A 465 -5.16 -21.27 -11.39
CA TYR A 465 -6.41 -21.74 -11.93
C TYR A 465 -6.22 -22.37 -13.32
N ASP A 466 -6.69 -23.60 -13.47
CA ASP A 466 -6.94 -24.20 -14.77
C ASP A 466 -8.26 -23.63 -15.34
N LEU A 467 -8.13 -22.56 -16.13
CA LEU A 467 -9.26 -21.81 -16.66
C LEU A 467 -10.10 -22.66 -17.65
N ASP A 468 -9.47 -23.57 -18.39
CA ASP A 468 -10.16 -24.45 -19.31
C ASP A 468 -11.00 -25.52 -18.55
N ALA A 469 -10.44 -26.06 -17.46
CA ALA A 469 -11.18 -26.96 -16.59
C ALA A 469 -12.36 -26.24 -15.89
N ILE A 470 -12.20 -24.99 -15.49
CA ILE A 470 -13.28 -24.18 -14.90
C ILE A 470 -14.39 -23.97 -15.94
N ALA A 471 -14.05 -23.56 -17.16
CA ALA A 471 -15.02 -23.37 -18.24
C ALA A 471 -15.81 -24.66 -18.60
N ALA A 472 -15.11 -25.80 -18.67
CA ALA A 472 -15.72 -27.09 -19.00
C ALA A 472 -16.68 -27.62 -17.92
N ASN A 473 -16.49 -27.22 -16.65
CA ASN A 473 -17.31 -27.71 -15.53
C ASN A 473 -18.38 -26.71 -15.07
N ALA A 474 -18.27 -25.43 -15.44
CA ALA A 474 -19.25 -24.43 -15.04
C ALA A 474 -20.56 -24.58 -15.82
N HIS A 475 -21.68 -24.53 -15.11
CA HIS A 475 -23.01 -24.48 -15.74
C HIS A 475 -23.26 -23.13 -16.42
N LEU A 476 -23.08 -22.04 -15.64
CA LEU A 476 -23.00 -20.65 -16.11
C LEU A 476 -21.75 -20.04 -15.53
N LEU A 477 -20.97 -19.32 -16.33
CA LEU A 477 -19.77 -18.65 -15.89
C LEU A 477 -19.77 -17.17 -16.34
N LEU A 478 -19.81 -16.26 -15.38
CA LEU A 478 -19.60 -14.83 -15.64
C LEU A 478 -18.11 -14.51 -15.50
N ASP A 479 -17.45 -14.25 -16.64
CA ASP A 479 -16.05 -13.86 -16.65
C ASP A 479 -15.91 -12.34 -16.60
N THR A 480 -15.52 -11.81 -15.43
CA THR A 480 -15.31 -10.35 -15.25
C THR A 480 -13.93 -9.88 -15.70
N ARG A 481 -13.09 -10.80 -16.21
CA ARG A 481 -11.69 -10.52 -16.59
C ARG A 481 -11.38 -10.73 -18.06
N GLY A 482 -12.30 -11.31 -18.82
CA GLY A 482 -12.10 -11.65 -20.24
C GLY A 482 -10.93 -12.62 -20.45
N LYS A 483 -10.83 -13.64 -19.60
CA LYS A 483 -9.74 -14.62 -19.60
C LYS A 483 -10.16 -15.99 -20.06
N ILE A 484 -11.47 -16.24 -20.13
CA ILE A 484 -12.05 -17.54 -20.44
C ILE A 484 -12.93 -17.41 -21.69
N SER A 485 -12.93 -18.45 -22.53
CA SER A 485 -13.83 -18.58 -23.68
C SER A 485 -14.53 -19.92 -23.62
N GLY A 486 -15.79 -20.00 -24.04
CA GLY A 486 -16.60 -21.22 -24.04
C GLY A 486 -18.07 -20.93 -24.16
N ASP A 487 -18.88 -21.97 -24.48
CA ASP A 487 -20.31 -21.83 -24.72
C ASP A 487 -21.11 -21.41 -23.48
N SER A 488 -20.63 -21.77 -22.28
CA SER A 488 -21.23 -21.41 -20.99
C SER A 488 -20.60 -20.16 -20.36
N VAL A 489 -19.71 -19.47 -21.09
CA VAL A 489 -18.94 -18.33 -20.59
C VAL A 489 -19.51 -17.02 -21.13
N TYR A 490 -19.82 -16.13 -20.22
CA TYR A 490 -20.40 -14.83 -20.50
C TYR A 490 -19.44 -13.74 -20.00
N PRO A 491 -18.92 -12.88 -20.87
CA PRO A 491 -18.10 -11.74 -20.44
C PRO A 491 -18.94 -10.69 -19.73
N LEU A 492 -18.23 -9.82 -18.95
CA LEU A 492 -18.81 -8.71 -18.22
C LEU A 492 -19.40 -7.66 -19.17
#